data_86eb9b3dedce4f36641e6293e9d0222b
#
_entry.id   86eb9b3dedce4f36641e6293e9d0222b
#
_cell.length_a   1.000
_cell.length_b   1.000
_cell.length_c   1.000
_cell.angle_alpha   90.00
_cell.angle_beta   90.00
_cell.angle_gamma   90.00
#
_symmetry.space_group_name_H-M   'P 1'
#
loop_
_entity.id
_entity.type
_entity.pdbx_description
1 polymer ?
#
loop_
_entity_poly.entity_id
_entity_poly.type
_entity_poly.pdbx_seq_one_letter_code
_entity_poly.pdbx_strand_id
1 'polypeptide(L)'
;MPIAVNQKNLRELFNHLKQSAKKRNIYFDLTMDDLNNLSFPLTCPILGIPLYFNRGFAADDSYSVDRIDSNKGYIKDNIIIVSNRVNTLKSNATVDEMRKIADFYTTLAEA
;
A
#
# COMPACT_ATOMS: atom_id res chain seq x y z
N MET A 1 -10.54 -12.77 6.40
CA MET A 1 -11.54 -12.68 5.33
C MET A 1 -11.42 -11.37 4.58
N PRO A 2 -11.32 -11.40 3.26
CA PRO A 2 -11.41 -10.16 2.51
C PRO A 2 -12.83 -9.61 2.55
N ILE A 3 -12.95 -8.28 2.49
CA ILE A 3 -14.25 -7.61 2.43
C ILE A 3 -14.68 -7.42 0.98
N ALA A 4 -15.99 -7.29 0.77
CA ALA A 4 -16.52 -6.86 -0.52
C ALA A 4 -16.27 -5.36 -0.67
N VAL A 5 -15.60 -4.97 -1.76
CA VAL A 5 -15.26 -3.57 -2.00
C VAL A 5 -16.29 -2.94 -2.93
N ASN A 6 -16.80 -1.78 -2.53
CA ASN A 6 -17.72 -0.99 -3.32
C ASN A 6 -17.01 -0.53 -4.62
N GLN A 7 -17.69 -0.67 -5.76
CA GLN A 7 -17.11 -0.32 -7.06
C GLN A 7 -16.73 1.16 -7.16
N LYS A 8 -17.49 2.03 -6.52
CA LYS A 8 -17.18 3.46 -6.45
C LYS A 8 -15.85 3.70 -5.73
N ASN A 9 -15.66 3.05 -4.58
CA ASN A 9 -14.43 3.14 -3.81
C ASN A 9 -13.25 2.60 -4.60
N LEU A 10 -13.45 1.49 -5.30
CA LEU A 10 -12.41 0.86 -6.09
C LEU A 10 -11.97 1.76 -7.26
N ARG A 11 -12.93 2.40 -7.92
CA ARG A 11 -12.66 3.33 -9.02
C ARG A 11 -11.91 4.57 -8.53
N GLU A 12 -12.31 5.10 -7.38
CA GLU A 12 -11.61 6.24 -6.78
C GLU A 12 -10.16 5.87 -6.43
N LEU A 13 -9.97 4.70 -5.86
CA LEU A 13 -8.64 4.17 -5.55
C LEU A 13 -7.79 4.02 -6.82
N PHE A 14 -8.38 3.44 -7.87
CA PHE A 14 -7.70 3.27 -9.15
C PHE A 14 -7.25 4.59 -9.75
N ASN A 15 -8.17 5.57 -9.81
CA ASN A 15 -7.88 6.88 -10.39
C ASN A 15 -6.82 7.62 -9.58
N HIS A 16 -6.91 7.57 -8.25
CA HIS A 16 -5.92 8.18 -7.38
C HIS A 16 -4.53 7.57 -7.59
N LEU A 17 -4.46 6.25 -7.67
CA LEU A 17 -3.22 5.52 -7.87
C LEU A 17 -2.58 5.86 -9.22
N LYS A 18 -3.40 5.89 -10.27
CA LYS A 18 -2.95 6.22 -11.63
C LYS A 18 -2.39 7.64 -11.70
N GLN A 19 -3.09 8.60 -11.09
CA GLN A 19 -2.65 9.99 -11.06
C GLN A 19 -1.37 10.16 -10.23
N SER A 20 -1.29 9.48 -9.10
CA SER A 20 -0.10 9.51 -8.25
C SER A 20 1.12 8.94 -8.98
N ALA A 21 0.95 7.82 -9.67
CA ALA A 21 2.02 7.21 -10.46
C ALA A 21 2.52 8.14 -11.55
N LYS A 22 1.60 8.79 -12.26
CA LYS A 22 1.95 9.76 -13.30
C LYS A 22 2.74 10.93 -12.73
N LYS A 23 2.29 11.47 -11.60
CA LYS A 23 2.94 12.61 -10.93
C LYS A 23 4.35 12.27 -10.46
N ARG A 24 4.55 11.02 -10.01
CA ARG A 24 5.83 10.53 -9.50
C ARG A 24 6.69 9.89 -10.58
N ASN A 25 6.22 9.87 -11.81
CA ASN A 25 6.89 9.23 -12.96
C ASN A 25 7.16 7.74 -12.72
N ILE A 26 6.16 7.04 -12.20
CA ILE A 26 6.22 5.60 -11.94
C ILE A 26 5.43 4.88 -13.03
N TYR A 27 5.98 3.81 -13.58
CA TYR A 27 5.30 2.99 -14.58
C TYR A 27 3.98 2.44 -14.00
N PHE A 28 2.91 2.53 -14.77
CA PHE A 28 1.59 2.10 -14.35
C PHE A 28 0.94 1.30 -15.47
N ASP A 29 0.68 0.03 -15.22
CA ASP A 29 0.02 -0.87 -16.16
C ASP A 29 -1.00 -1.73 -15.41
N LEU A 30 -1.91 -1.09 -14.69
CA LEU A 30 -2.99 -1.76 -13.97
C LEU A 30 -4.31 -1.48 -14.66
N THR A 31 -5.23 -2.43 -14.55
CA THR A 31 -6.63 -2.30 -14.99
C THR A 31 -7.54 -2.34 -13.78
N MET A 32 -8.81 -1.95 -13.97
CA MET A 32 -9.81 -2.11 -12.90
C MET A 32 -9.95 -3.57 -12.49
N ASP A 33 -9.82 -4.51 -13.44
CA ASP A 33 -9.88 -5.94 -13.13
C ASP A 33 -8.74 -6.37 -12.22
N ASP A 34 -7.55 -5.82 -12.40
CA ASP A 34 -6.42 -6.11 -11.52
C ASP A 34 -6.74 -5.74 -10.07
N LEU A 35 -7.37 -4.58 -9.86
CA LEU A 35 -7.79 -4.15 -8.53
C LEU A 35 -8.96 -4.97 -8.00
N ASN A 36 -9.93 -5.33 -8.85
CA ASN A 36 -11.04 -6.19 -8.46
C ASN A 36 -10.58 -7.56 -7.96
N ASN A 37 -9.47 -8.04 -8.48
CA ASN A 37 -8.92 -9.34 -8.13
C ASN A 37 -8.01 -9.29 -6.90
N LEU A 38 -7.72 -8.10 -6.37
CA LEU A 38 -6.99 -7.99 -5.12
C LEU A 38 -7.85 -8.40 -3.94
N SER A 39 -7.23 -9.05 -2.99
CA SER A 39 -7.86 -9.38 -1.72
C SER A 39 -7.72 -8.19 -0.78
N PHE A 40 -8.86 -7.59 -0.40
CA PHE A 40 -8.89 -6.45 0.54
C PHE A 40 -9.11 -6.98 1.94
N PRO A 41 -8.08 -7.05 2.79
CA PRO A 41 -8.21 -7.60 4.13
C PRO A 41 -8.97 -6.67 5.07
N LEU A 42 -9.51 -7.21 6.15
CA LEU A 42 -10.14 -6.41 7.20
C LEU A 42 -9.12 -5.61 8.00
N THR A 43 -7.92 -6.16 8.13
CA THR A 43 -6.82 -5.55 8.87
C THR A 43 -5.56 -5.50 8.02
N CYS A 44 -4.69 -4.53 8.33
CA CYS A 44 -3.39 -4.43 7.67
C CYS A 44 -2.58 -5.71 7.94
N PRO A 45 -2.07 -6.37 6.90
CA PRO A 45 -1.33 -7.64 7.08
C PRO A 45 -0.02 -7.46 7.84
N ILE A 46 0.47 -6.24 7.99
CA ILE A 46 1.74 -5.96 8.66
C ILE A 46 1.52 -5.42 10.07
N LEU A 47 0.71 -4.38 10.22
CA LEU A 47 0.51 -3.71 11.51
C LEU A 47 -0.70 -4.21 12.28
N GLY A 48 -1.61 -4.95 11.64
CA GLY A 48 -2.79 -5.51 12.30
C GLY A 48 -3.89 -4.50 12.60
N ILE A 49 -3.76 -3.25 12.19
CA ILE A 49 -4.79 -2.23 12.40
C ILE A 49 -5.95 -2.44 11.44
N PRO A 50 -7.22 -2.17 11.86
CA PRO A 50 -8.37 -2.24 10.96
C PRO A 50 -8.22 -1.27 9.80
N LEU A 51 -8.72 -1.64 8.62
CA LEU A 51 -8.60 -0.84 7.40
C LEU A 51 -9.97 -0.35 6.94
N TYR A 52 -10.01 0.89 6.45
CA TYR A 52 -11.22 1.56 6.01
C TYR A 52 -11.00 2.33 4.72
N PHE A 53 -12.11 2.60 4.00
CA PHE A 53 -12.11 3.59 2.93
C PHE A 53 -12.53 4.93 3.53
N ASN A 54 -11.55 5.80 3.78
CA ASN A 54 -11.79 7.12 4.36
C ASN A 54 -12.12 8.13 3.24
N ARG A 55 -13.12 8.98 3.49
CA ARG A 55 -13.53 9.99 2.52
C ARG A 55 -12.70 11.27 2.66
N GLY A 56 -12.31 11.82 1.51
CA GLY A 56 -11.72 13.15 1.41
C GLY A 56 -10.25 13.26 1.79
N PHE A 57 -9.68 12.28 2.47
CA PHE A 57 -8.27 12.28 2.85
C PHE A 57 -7.80 10.86 3.17
N ALA A 58 -6.50 10.64 3.06
CA ALA A 58 -5.88 9.40 3.46
C ALA A 58 -5.47 9.50 4.94
N ALA A 59 -5.97 8.58 5.75
CA ALA A 59 -5.58 8.43 7.15
C ALA A 59 -4.66 7.22 7.30
N ASP A 60 -4.05 7.04 8.47
CA ASP A 60 -3.17 5.91 8.75
C ASP A 60 -3.85 4.57 8.49
N ASP A 61 -5.15 4.48 8.76
CA ASP A 61 -5.95 3.26 8.60
C ASP A 61 -6.66 3.15 7.25
N SER A 62 -6.32 3.98 6.28
CA SER A 62 -6.86 3.88 4.93
C SER A 62 -6.22 2.71 4.18
N TYR A 63 -7.01 2.06 3.32
CA TYR A 63 -6.48 1.11 2.34
C TYR A 63 -5.48 1.81 1.42
N SER A 64 -4.36 1.18 1.19
CA SER A 64 -3.33 1.69 0.29
C SER A 64 -2.79 0.57 -0.57
N VAL A 65 -2.50 0.89 -1.83
CA VAL A 65 -1.84 -0.06 -2.75
C VAL A 65 -0.35 0.23 -2.70
N ASP A 66 0.42 -0.75 -2.27
CA ASP A 66 1.87 -0.66 -2.19
C ASP A 66 2.52 -1.52 -3.27
N ARG A 67 3.67 -1.09 -3.75
CA ARG A 67 4.50 -1.90 -4.64
C ARG A 67 5.36 -2.83 -3.79
N ILE A 68 5.33 -4.11 -4.13
CA ILE A 68 6.15 -5.10 -3.43
C ILE A 68 7.63 -4.78 -3.63
N ASP A 69 8.01 -4.52 -4.88
CA ASP A 69 9.36 -4.06 -5.24
C ASP A 69 9.27 -2.60 -5.69
N SER A 70 9.87 -1.70 -4.93
CA SER A 70 9.84 -0.26 -5.21
C SER A 70 10.60 0.13 -6.48
N ASN A 71 11.44 -0.74 -7.00
CA ASN A 71 12.17 -0.53 -8.25
C ASN A 71 11.34 -0.88 -9.49
N LYS A 72 10.21 -1.54 -9.29
CA LYS A 72 9.26 -1.84 -10.35
C LYS A 72 8.04 -0.94 -10.23
N GLY A 73 7.26 -0.87 -11.31
CA GLY A 73 6.05 -0.05 -11.32
C GLY A 73 4.83 -0.73 -10.72
N TYR A 74 3.71 -0.07 -10.92
CA TYR A 74 2.39 -0.61 -10.56
C TYR A 74 1.96 -1.58 -11.65
N ILE A 75 2.27 -2.83 -11.45
CA ILE A 75 1.91 -3.92 -12.35
C ILE A 75 1.26 -5.04 -11.54
N LYS A 76 0.49 -5.88 -12.21
CA LYS A 76 -0.39 -6.89 -11.61
C LYS A 76 0.25 -7.71 -10.48
N ASP A 77 1.47 -8.20 -10.68
CA ASP A 77 2.11 -9.10 -9.70
C ASP A 77 3.00 -8.37 -8.71
N ASN A 78 3.00 -7.04 -8.72
CA ASN A 78 3.87 -6.21 -7.90
C ASN A 78 3.10 -5.31 -6.93
N ILE A 79 1.85 -5.62 -6.63
CA ILE A 79 1.02 -4.80 -5.75
C ILE A 79 0.41 -5.62 -4.63
N ILE A 80 0.22 -4.97 -3.50
CA ILE A 80 -0.39 -5.55 -2.30
C ILE A 80 -1.17 -4.45 -1.57
N ILE A 81 -2.23 -4.85 -0.87
CA ILE A 81 -3.01 -3.93 -0.04
C ILE A 81 -2.41 -3.91 1.36
N VAL A 82 -2.07 -2.72 1.81
CA VAL A 82 -1.57 -2.46 3.16
C VAL A 82 -2.27 -1.22 3.72
N SER A 83 -1.98 -0.86 4.96
CA SER A 83 -2.44 0.41 5.50
C SER A 83 -1.65 1.58 4.89
N ASN A 84 -2.27 2.75 4.81
CA ASN A 84 -1.55 3.96 4.42
C ASN A 84 -0.38 4.24 5.38
N ARG A 85 -0.50 3.86 6.65
CA ARG A 85 0.60 3.97 7.61
C ARG A 85 1.82 3.19 7.16
N VAL A 86 1.65 1.92 6.76
CA VAL A 86 2.75 1.10 6.25
C VAL A 86 3.36 1.74 5.01
N ASN A 87 2.51 2.19 4.08
CA ASN A 87 2.97 2.78 2.83
C ASN A 87 3.78 4.06 3.10
N THR A 88 3.34 4.89 4.05
CA THR A 88 4.06 6.10 4.46
C THR A 88 5.40 5.77 5.12
N LEU A 89 5.41 4.79 6.03
CA LEU A 89 6.64 4.37 6.71
C LEU A 89 7.65 3.76 5.75
N LYS A 90 7.18 2.95 4.82
CA LYS A 90 8.04 2.31 3.83
C LYS A 90 8.55 3.31 2.80
N SER A 91 7.67 4.20 2.32
CA SER A 91 7.99 5.16 1.27
C SER A 91 8.71 4.46 0.11
N ASN A 92 9.93 4.86 -0.23
CA ASN A 92 10.73 4.23 -1.28
C ASN A 92 11.89 3.38 -0.72
N ALA A 93 11.81 3.02 0.56
CA ALA A 93 12.86 2.22 1.19
C ALA A 93 12.90 0.81 0.59
N THR A 94 14.10 0.27 0.48
CA THR A 94 14.30 -1.12 0.12
C THR A 94 14.09 -2.00 1.36
N VAL A 95 13.88 -3.31 1.14
CA VAL A 95 13.78 -4.26 2.25
C VAL A 95 15.05 -4.25 3.10
N ASP A 96 16.21 -4.16 2.44
CA ASP A 96 17.49 -4.10 3.15
C ASP A 96 17.60 -2.87 4.04
N GLU A 97 17.22 -1.70 3.52
CA GLU A 97 17.21 -0.47 4.30
C GLU A 97 16.26 -0.56 5.49
N MET A 98 15.05 -1.08 5.29
CA MET A 98 14.08 -1.26 6.37
C MET A 98 14.61 -2.20 7.45
N ARG A 99 15.27 -3.28 7.05
CA ARG A 99 15.87 -4.24 7.98
C ARG A 99 16.97 -3.59 8.80
N LYS A 100 17.85 -2.82 8.17
CA LYS A 100 18.94 -2.11 8.86
C LYS A 100 18.40 -1.11 9.88
N ILE A 101 17.34 -0.37 9.51
CA ILE A 101 16.70 0.57 10.43
C ILE A 101 16.12 -0.17 11.63
N ALA A 102 15.37 -1.24 11.38
CA ALA A 102 14.74 -2.02 12.45
C ALA A 102 15.80 -2.62 13.39
N ASP A 103 16.85 -3.20 12.82
CA ASP A 103 17.92 -3.83 13.59
C ASP A 103 18.66 -2.81 14.47
N PHE A 104 18.94 -1.64 13.92
CA PHE A 104 19.61 -0.57 14.67
C PHE A 104 18.80 -0.16 15.89
N TYR A 105 17.54 0.16 15.71
CA TYR A 105 16.69 0.61 16.81
C TYR A 105 16.35 -0.51 17.80
N THR A 106 16.26 -1.74 17.34
CA THR A 106 16.09 -2.89 18.22
C THR A 106 17.31 -3.02 19.15
N THR A 107 18.50 -2.90 18.60
CA THR A 107 19.74 -2.95 19.38
C THR A 107 19.81 -1.84 20.42
N LEU A 108 19.43 -0.61 20.04
CA LEU A 108 19.40 0.51 20.99
C LEU A 108 18.41 0.27 22.13
N ALA A 109 17.23 -0.25 21.81
CA ALA A 109 16.20 -0.50 22.82
C ALA A 109 16.59 -1.61 23.80
N GLU A 110 17.47 -2.52 23.39
CA GLU A 110 17.96 -3.63 24.21
C GLU A 110 19.22 -3.29 25.01
N ALA A 111 19.80 -2.13 24.76
CA ALA A 111 21.03 -1.70 25.43
C ALA A 111 20.78 -1.28 26.88
#